data_67602c8534c41067b80389f554aebeac
#
_entry.id   67602c8534c41067b80389f554aebeac
#
_cell.length_a   1.000
_cell.length_b   1.000
_cell.length_c   1.000
_cell.angle_alpha   90.00
_cell.angle_beta   90.00
_cell.angle_gamma   90.00
#
_symmetry.space_group_name_H-M   'P 1'
#
loop_
_entity.id
_entity.type
_entity.pdbx_description
1 polymer ?
#
loop_
_entity_poly.entity_id
_entity_poly.type
_entity_poly.pdbx_seq_one_letter_code
_entity_poly.pdbx_strand_id
1 'polypeptide(L)'
;QDIIDRGYDPLVIRLAFLQHKYRSQMNLTWEVLASSQELLDRWRRKVNVWSQSESQAMDQELITEIAGHFSQDLNTPMAVNALRTLEKNPQISDGSKFEMFAYLDSLFGLDLTREVGQDLNSLSAIPADVSQLLEQRDAARTSRDWALSDQLRDQIAERGFTVVDTSEGSQVEPNKT
;
A
#
# COMPACT_ATOMS: atom_id res chain seq x y z
N GLN A 1 15.03 5.41 -13.24
CA GLN A 1 15.42 3.99 -13.30
C GLN A 1 15.71 3.46 -11.90
N ASP A 2 16.56 4.13 -11.10
CA ASP A 2 17.02 3.69 -9.77
C ASP A 2 15.88 3.38 -8.76
N ILE A 3 14.74 4.06 -8.89
CA ILE A 3 13.57 3.87 -8.03
C ILE A 3 12.86 2.56 -8.36
N ILE A 4 12.66 2.30 -9.65
CA ILE A 4 12.03 1.05 -10.13
C ILE A 4 12.94 -0.15 -9.83
N ASP A 5 14.25 0.00 -10.04
CA ASP A 5 15.24 -1.05 -9.77
C ASP A 5 15.31 -1.44 -8.27
N ARG A 6 14.86 -0.53 -7.39
CA ARG A 6 14.69 -0.79 -5.95
C ARG A 6 13.27 -1.24 -5.55
N GLY A 7 12.40 -1.48 -6.52
CA GLY A 7 11.04 -1.97 -6.28
C GLY A 7 10.01 -0.91 -5.88
N TYR A 8 10.34 0.38 -5.96
CA TYR A 8 9.39 1.45 -5.67
C TYR A 8 8.48 1.75 -6.87
N ASP A 9 7.20 2.04 -6.60
CA ASP A 9 6.29 2.59 -7.59
C ASP A 9 6.73 4.01 -7.98
N PRO A 10 6.81 4.37 -9.27
CA PRO A 10 7.16 5.74 -9.71
C PRO A 10 6.27 6.84 -9.11
N LEU A 11 5.00 6.55 -8.81
CA LEU A 11 4.07 7.51 -8.22
C LEU A 11 4.37 7.85 -6.75
N VAL A 12 5.25 7.08 -6.11
CA VAL A 12 5.76 7.38 -4.76
C VAL A 12 6.47 8.73 -4.72
N ILE A 13 7.21 9.08 -5.79
CA ILE A 13 7.86 10.40 -5.90
C ILE A 13 6.80 11.49 -5.88
N ARG A 14 5.73 11.32 -6.65
CA ARG A 14 4.62 12.29 -6.70
C ARG A 14 4.00 12.44 -5.32
N LEU A 15 3.69 11.33 -4.63
CA LEU A 15 3.13 11.39 -3.29
C LEU A 15 4.09 12.04 -2.29
N ALA A 16 5.39 11.75 -2.36
CA ALA A 16 6.39 12.41 -1.55
C ALA A 16 6.38 13.93 -1.75
N PHE A 17 6.32 14.40 -3.00
CA PHE A 17 6.21 15.84 -3.28
C PHE A 17 4.88 16.44 -2.81
N LEU A 18 3.75 15.75 -2.98
CA LEU A 18 2.43 16.23 -2.51
C LEU A 18 2.37 16.40 -0.98
N GLN A 19 3.19 15.69 -0.23
CA GLN A 19 3.28 15.82 1.22
C GLN A 19 4.09 17.04 1.68
N HIS A 20 4.71 17.78 0.76
CA HIS A 20 5.54 18.94 1.05
C HIS A 20 5.03 20.18 0.33
N LYS A 21 5.27 21.36 0.94
CA LYS A 21 4.97 22.62 0.28
C LYS A 21 5.92 22.83 -0.90
N TYR A 22 5.41 23.10 -2.09
CA TYR A 22 6.22 23.23 -3.31
C TYR A 22 7.26 24.37 -3.27
N ARG A 23 7.08 25.37 -2.39
CA ARG A 23 8.04 26.47 -2.16
C ARG A 23 9.11 26.16 -1.10
N SER A 24 9.03 25.01 -0.45
CA SER A 24 9.99 24.62 0.58
C SER A 24 11.02 23.67 0.01
N GLN A 25 12.25 23.76 0.51
CA GLN A 25 13.24 22.73 0.21
C GLN A 25 12.79 21.39 0.78
N MET A 26 12.89 20.36 -0.02
CA MET A 26 12.60 18.99 0.38
C MET A 26 13.87 18.16 0.27
N ASN A 27 14.18 17.42 1.31
CA ASN A 27 15.21 16.38 1.24
C ASN A 27 14.55 15.05 0.87
N LEU A 28 14.71 14.63 -0.38
CA LEU A 28 14.19 13.37 -0.87
C LEU A 28 15.15 12.26 -0.50
N THR A 29 14.87 11.57 0.61
CA THR A 29 15.63 10.41 1.09
C THR A 29 14.91 9.10 0.80
N TRP A 30 15.61 7.99 0.93
CA TRP A 30 15.01 6.66 0.78
C TRP A 30 13.94 6.38 1.85
N GLU A 31 14.09 6.91 3.06
CA GLU A 31 13.09 6.80 4.14
C GLU A 31 11.80 7.54 3.79
N VAL A 32 11.91 8.72 3.16
CA VAL A 32 10.74 9.47 2.67
C VAL A 32 10.04 8.70 1.55
N LEU A 33 10.79 8.08 0.66
CA LEU A 33 10.22 7.25 -0.40
C LEU A 33 9.54 5.99 0.18
N ALA A 34 10.19 5.31 1.13
CA ALA A 34 9.63 4.12 1.79
C ALA A 34 8.31 4.45 2.50
N SER A 35 8.27 5.52 3.30
CA SER A 35 7.04 5.94 3.99
C SER A 35 5.92 6.37 3.03
N SER A 36 6.29 6.93 1.87
CA SER A 36 5.33 7.29 0.82
C SER A 36 4.82 6.05 0.09
N GLN A 37 5.66 5.03 -0.12
CA GLN A 37 5.25 3.74 -0.68
C GLN A 37 4.23 3.05 0.23
N GLU A 38 4.52 2.95 1.53
CA GLU A 38 3.60 2.37 2.50
C GLU A 38 2.22 3.06 2.49
N LEU A 39 2.21 4.39 2.38
CA LEU A 39 0.98 5.16 2.30
C LEU A 39 0.21 4.88 1.01
N LEU A 40 0.91 4.87 -0.13
CA LEU A 40 0.31 4.62 -1.44
C LEU A 40 -0.31 3.21 -1.51
N ASP A 41 0.44 2.20 -1.08
CA ASP A 41 0.00 0.81 -1.05
C ASP A 41 -1.19 0.62 -0.10
N ARG A 42 -1.15 1.27 1.06
CA ARG A 42 -2.26 1.24 2.00
C ARG A 42 -3.53 1.84 1.40
N TRP A 43 -3.43 2.97 0.71
CA TRP A 43 -4.58 3.60 0.07
C TRP A 43 -5.15 2.75 -1.05
N ARG A 44 -4.31 2.20 -1.93
CA ARG A 44 -4.76 1.30 -3.00
C ARG A 44 -5.47 0.07 -2.47
N ARG A 45 -4.88 -0.60 -1.47
CA ARG A 45 -5.54 -1.75 -0.83
C ARG A 45 -6.90 -1.36 -0.23
N LYS A 46 -7.00 -0.23 0.46
CA LYS A 46 -8.27 0.24 1.01
C LYS A 46 -9.30 0.57 -0.06
N VAL A 47 -8.89 1.26 -1.11
CA VAL A 47 -9.77 1.57 -2.25
C VAL A 47 -10.27 0.28 -2.90
N ASN A 48 -9.43 -0.74 -3.06
CA ASN A 48 -9.86 -2.04 -3.56
C ASN A 48 -10.86 -2.74 -2.61
N VAL A 49 -10.64 -2.69 -1.30
CA VAL A 49 -11.62 -3.22 -0.32
C VAL A 49 -12.95 -2.46 -0.42
N TRP A 50 -12.90 -1.13 -0.40
CA TRP A 50 -14.09 -0.28 -0.43
C TRP A 50 -14.87 -0.39 -1.75
N SER A 51 -14.21 -0.70 -2.87
CA SER A 51 -14.85 -0.91 -4.17
C SER A 51 -15.83 -2.09 -4.20
N GLN A 52 -15.72 -2.99 -3.21
CA GLN A 52 -16.63 -4.14 -3.06
C GLN A 52 -17.93 -3.78 -2.32
N SER A 53 -17.98 -2.58 -1.72
CA SER A 53 -19.16 -2.08 -1.03
C SER A 53 -20.15 -1.47 -2.03
N GLU A 54 -21.43 -1.43 -1.65
CA GLU A 54 -22.45 -0.74 -2.45
C GLU A 54 -22.08 0.74 -2.60
N SER A 55 -22.11 1.24 -3.85
CA SER A 55 -21.84 2.65 -4.16
C SER A 55 -22.80 3.57 -3.40
N GLN A 56 -22.28 4.59 -2.78
CA GLN A 56 -23.04 5.55 -2.00
C GLN A 56 -22.67 6.98 -2.37
N ALA A 57 -23.59 7.91 -2.06
CA ALA A 57 -23.37 9.32 -2.37
C ALA A 57 -22.11 9.86 -1.70
N MET A 58 -21.37 10.66 -2.46
CA MET A 58 -20.19 11.38 -1.97
C MET A 58 -20.61 12.56 -1.09
N ASP A 59 -19.82 12.83 -0.05
CA ASP A 59 -19.94 14.06 0.73
C ASP A 59 -19.34 15.23 -0.08
N GLN A 60 -20.21 16.04 -0.68
CA GLN A 60 -19.83 17.14 -1.56
C GLN A 60 -19.12 18.28 -0.80
N GLU A 61 -19.45 18.50 0.46
CA GLU A 61 -18.80 19.53 1.28
C GLU A 61 -17.35 19.14 1.54
N LEU A 62 -17.12 17.90 1.93
CA LEU A 62 -15.78 17.37 2.19
C LEU A 62 -14.93 17.29 0.91
N ILE A 63 -15.52 16.91 -0.23
CA ILE A 63 -14.83 16.97 -1.53
C ILE A 63 -14.41 18.39 -1.86
N THR A 64 -15.32 19.35 -1.69
CA THR A 64 -15.04 20.75 -1.97
C THR A 64 -13.96 21.31 -1.04
N GLU A 65 -13.97 20.92 0.23
CA GLU A 65 -12.92 21.27 1.19
C GLU A 65 -11.56 20.74 0.75
N ILE A 66 -11.47 19.45 0.43
CA ILE A 66 -10.22 18.81 0.03
C ILE A 66 -9.69 19.41 -1.28
N ALA A 67 -10.55 19.56 -2.28
CA ALA A 67 -10.18 20.18 -3.56
C ALA A 67 -9.78 21.65 -3.39
N GLY A 68 -10.41 22.36 -2.45
CA GLY A 68 -10.10 23.75 -2.11
C GLY A 68 -8.66 23.99 -1.69
N HIS A 69 -8.00 23.00 -1.09
CA HIS A 69 -6.58 23.11 -0.73
C HIS A 69 -5.66 23.26 -1.95
N PHE A 70 -6.02 22.69 -3.10
CA PHE A 70 -5.27 22.90 -4.34
C PHE A 70 -5.41 24.32 -4.88
N SER A 71 -6.56 24.96 -4.65
CA SER A 71 -6.80 26.36 -5.07
C SER A 71 -6.12 27.36 -4.11
N GLN A 72 -5.74 26.95 -2.92
CA GLN A 72 -5.11 27.80 -1.90
C GLN A 72 -3.57 27.65 -1.97
N ASP A 73 -2.95 28.29 -2.95
CA ASP A 73 -1.51 28.27 -3.17
C ASP A 73 -0.93 26.84 -3.24
N LEU A 74 -1.65 25.91 -3.91
CA LEU A 74 -1.27 24.50 -4.03
C LEU A 74 -0.88 23.87 -2.67
N ASN A 75 -1.74 24.06 -1.66
CA ASN A 75 -1.49 23.51 -0.32
C ASN A 75 -1.73 21.99 -0.29
N THR A 76 -0.96 21.29 -1.11
CA THR A 76 -1.06 19.83 -1.28
C THR A 76 -0.83 19.04 0.02
N PRO A 77 0.04 19.47 0.97
CA PRO A 77 0.15 18.78 2.26
C PRO A 77 -1.16 18.76 3.05
N MET A 78 -1.93 19.85 3.00
CA MET A 78 -3.25 19.89 3.66
C MET A 78 -4.25 18.97 2.94
N ALA A 79 -4.24 18.95 1.61
CA ALA A 79 -5.07 18.02 0.84
C ALA A 79 -4.75 16.55 1.16
N VAL A 80 -3.48 16.18 1.23
CA VAL A 80 -3.04 14.83 1.63
C VAL A 80 -3.48 14.51 3.06
N ASN A 81 -3.36 15.46 3.99
CA ASN A 81 -3.80 15.25 5.37
C ASN A 81 -5.32 15.09 5.47
N ALA A 82 -6.08 15.89 4.72
CA ALA A 82 -7.54 15.76 4.66
C ALA A 82 -7.97 14.40 4.09
N LEU A 83 -7.26 13.88 3.05
CA LEU A 83 -7.50 12.54 2.53
C LEU A 83 -7.18 11.44 3.57
N ARG A 84 -6.13 11.62 4.40
CA ARG A 84 -5.84 10.70 5.53
C ARG A 84 -6.92 10.76 6.61
N THR A 85 -7.53 11.91 6.82
CA THR A 85 -8.63 12.08 7.78
C THR A 85 -9.89 11.39 7.25
N LEU A 86 -10.21 11.58 5.96
CA LEU A 86 -11.31 10.88 5.29
C LEU A 86 -11.13 9.36 5.35
N GLU A 87 -9.92 8.84 5.08
CA GLU A 87 -9.60 7.42 5.19
C GLU A 87 -10.02 6.82 6.54
N LYS A 88 -9.76 7.55 7.62
CA LYS A 88 -9.96 7.08 8.99
C LYS A 88 -11.35 7.39 9.56
N ASN A 89 -12.16 8.18 8.88
CA ASN A 89 -13.45 8.62 9.40
C ASN A 89 -14.45 7.45 9.46
N PRO A 90 -14.88 7.02 10.66
CA PRO A 90 -15.82 5.91 10.81
C PRO A 90 -17.28 6.28 10.49
N GLN A 91 -17.58 7.57 10.34
CA GLN A 91 -18.94 8.04 10.02
C GLN A 91 -19.25 7.99 8.53
N ILE A 92 -18.23 7.83 7.69
CA ILE A 92 -18.37 7.73 6.25
C ILE A 92 -18.30 6.26 5.85
N SER A 93 -19.29 5.80 5.11
CA SER A 93 -19.35 4.42 4.63
C SER A 93 -18.23 4.10 3.64
N ASP A 94 -17.89 2.83 3.52
CA ASP A 94 -16.85 2.39 2.60
C ASP A 94 -17.20 2.68 1.14
N GLY A 95 -18.47 2.51 0.72
CA GLY A 95 -18.91 2.87 -0.62
C GLY A 95 -18.75 4.37 -0.91
N SER A 96 -19.10 5.25 0.04
CA SER A 96 -18.87 6.69 -0.12
C SER A 96 -17.38 7.05 -0.14
N LYS A 97 -16.54 6.39 0.69
CA LYS A 97 -15.08 6.55 0.66
C LYS A 97 -14.49 6.15 -0.69
N PHE A 98 -14.94 5.04 -1.25
CA PHE A 98 -14.52 4.59 -2.57
C PHE A 98 -14.77 5.69 -3.64
N GLU A 99 -16.00 6.16 -3.72
CA GLU A 99 -16.39 7.17 -4.70
C GLU A 99 -15.58 8.48 -4.53
N MET A 100 -15.38 8.92 -3.28
CA MET A 100 -14.61 10.13 -2.98
C MET A 100 -13.13 9.97 -3.30
N PHE A 101 -12.51 8.84 -2.97
CA PHE A 101 -11.10 8.58 -3.30
C PHE A 101 -10.89 8.48 -4.80
N ALA A 102 -11.76 7.78 -5.53
CA ALA A 102 -11.70 7.68 -6.99
C ALA A 102 -11.86 9.05 -7.65
N TYR A 103 -12.81 9.87 -7.20
CA TYR A 103 -13.02 11.22 -7.71
C TYR A 103 -11.82 12.14 -7.44
N LEU A 104 -11.35 12.18 -6.19
CA LEU A 104 -10.24 13.03 -5.75
C LEU A 104 -8.90 12.63 -6.39
N ASP A 105 -8.73 11.35 -6.76
CA ASP A 105 -7.52 10.91 -7.43
C ASP A 105 -7.27 11.61 -8.77
N SER A 106 -8.29 12.16 -9.40
CA SER A 106 -8.15 13.04 -10.57
C SER A 106 -7.28 14.28 -10.28
N LEU A 107 -7.24 14.74 -9.01
CA LEU A 107 -6.41 15.86 -8.55
C LEU A 107 -5.04 15.40 -8.06
N PHE A 108 -4.98 14.26 -7.36
CA PHE A 108 -3.73 13.72 -6.82
C PHE A 108 -2.89 13.00 -7.88
N GLY A 109 -3.53 12.29 -8.80
CA GLY A 109 -2.87 11.54 -9.89
C GLY A 109 -1.99 10.42 -9.37
N LEU A 110 -2.47 9.68 -8.36
CA LEU A 110 -1.75 8.59 -7.69
C LEU A 110 -2.16 7.21 -8.19
N ASP A 111 -3.15 7.15 -9.11
CA ASP A 111 -3.68 5.90 -9.64
C ASP A 111 -4.14 4.95 -8.52
N LEU A 112 -4.99 5.51 -7.65
CA LEU A 112 -5.46 4.84 -6.44
C LEU A 112 -6.41 3.68 -6.74
N THR A 113 -7.04 3.69 -7.92
CA THR A 113 -7.97 2.64 -8.37
C THR A 113 -7.29 1.51 -9.15
N ARG A 114 -5.96 1.57 -9.35
CA ARG A 114 -5.18 0.59 -10.13
C ARG A 114 -5.45 -0.87 -9.74
N GLU A 115 -5.69 -1.13 -8.48
CA GLU A 115 -5.83 -2.46 -7.92
C GLU A 115 -7.28 -2.91 -7.77
N VAL A 116 -8.24 -2.06 -8.18
CA VAL A 116 -9.67 -2.38 -8.10
C VAL A 116 -9.99 -3.60 -8.95
N GLY A 117 -10.66 -4.58 -8.35
CA GLY A 117 -11.00 -5.84 -9.00
C GLY A 117 -9.88 -6.90 -9.01
N GLN A 118 -8.71 -6.57 -8.47
CA GLN A 118 -7.66 -7.57 -8.25
C GLN A 118 -7.95 -8.36 -6.97
N ASP A 119 -7.56 -9.63 -6.96
CA ASP A 119 -7.67 -10.45 -5.76
C ASP A 119 -6.75 -9.86 -4.67
N LEU A 120 -7.32 -9.56 -3.50
CA LEU A 120 -6.57 -9.03 -2.36
C LEU A 120 -5.45 -9.96 -1.89
N ASN A 121 -5.61 -11.27 -2.11
CA ASN A 121 -4.57 -12.25 -1.85
C ASN A 121 -3.42 -12.16 -2.88
N SER A 122 -3.70 -11.66 -4.09
CA SER A 122 -2.66 -11.44 -5.10
C SER A 122 -1.89 -10.14 -4.89
N LEU A 123 -2.47 -9.16 -4.18
CA LEU A 123 -1.84 -7.88 -3.84
C LEU A 123 -0.81 -8.00 -2.70
N SER A 124 -0.94 -9.03 -1.88
CA SER A 124 0.10 -9.53 -1.00
C SER A 124 0.88 -10.66 -1.67
N ALA A 125 0.96 -10.64 -3.00
CA ALA A 125 1.55 -11.75 -3.73
C ALA A 125 2.98 -11.99 -3.25
N ILE A 126 3.09 -13.00 -2.40
CA ILE A 126 4.34 -13.65 -2.11
C ILE A 126 4.93 -14.04 -3.46
N PRO A 127 6.13 -13.57 -3.81
CA PRO A 127 6.76 -13.94 -5.06
C PRO A 127 6.68 -15.46 -5.28
N ALA A 128 6.41 -15.89 -6.49
CA ALA A 128 6.17 -17.31 -6.79
C ALA A 128 7.34 -18.22 -6.33
N ASP A 129 8.56 -17.69 -6.37
CA ASP A 129 9.75 -18.36 -5.85
C ASP A 129 9.75 -18.49 -4.31
N VAL A 130 9.24 -17.48 -3.59
CA VAL A 130 9.08 -17.53 -2.13
C VAL A 130 7.95 -18.49 -1.74
N SER A 131 6.86 -18.52 -2.49
CA SER A 131 5.77 -19.49 -2.29
C SER A 131 6.27 -20.94 -2.47
N GLN A 132 7.07 -21.19 -3.50
CA GLN A 132 7.69 -22.52 -3.70
C GLN A 132 8.63 -22.91 -2.56
N LEU A 133 9.43 -21.98 -2.07
CA LEU A 133 10.31 -22.22 -0.91
C LEU A 133 9.51 -22.54 0.35
N LEU A 134 8.36 -21.86 0.54
CA LEU A 134 7.48 -22.14 1.68
C LEU A 134 6.87 -23.54 1.60
N GLU A 135 6.37 -23.95 0.42
CA GLU A 135 5.83 -25.29 0.19
C GLU A 135 6.92 -26.39 0.43
N GLN A 136 8.13 -26.17 -0.08
CA GLN A 136 9.25 -27.08 0.14
C GLN A 136 9.62 -27.17 1.63
N ARG A 137 9.59 -26.05 2.35
CA ARG A 137 9.83 -26.02 3.79
C ARG A 137 8.76 -26.82 4.56
N ASP A 138 7.49 -26.69 4.21
CA ASP A 138 6.41 -27.43 4.86
C ASP A 138 6.51 -28.94 4.57
N ALA A 139 6.93 -29.32 3.37
CA ALA A 139 7.24 -30.71 3.04
C ALA A 139 8.43 -31.24 3.85
N ALA A 140 9.52 -30.46 4.01
CA ALA A 140 10.66 -30.79 4.83
C ALA A 140 10.27 -30.97 6.31
N ARG A 141 9.41 -30.13 6.85
CA ARG A 141 8.88 -30.27 8.23
C ARG A 141 8.04 -31.54 8.40
N THR A 142 7.22 -31.84 7.40
CA THR A 142 6.40 -33.07 7.40
C THR A 142 7.26 -34.33 7.41
N SER A 143 8.38 -34.32 6.66
CA SER A 143 9.38 -35.42 6.63
C SER A 143 10.37 -35.37 7.79
N ARG A 144 10.27 -34.39 8.69
CA ARG A 144 11.16 -34.11 9.82
C ARG A 144 12.62 -33.82 9.42
N ASP A 145 12.81 -33.29 8.21
CA ASP A 145 14.12 -32.80 7.76
C ASP A 145 14.30 -31.35 8.23
N TRP A 146 14.71 -31.21 9.49
CA TRP A 146 14.87 -29.92 10.13
C TRP A 146 16.00 -29.09 9.51
N ALA A 147 17.06 -29.74 9.02
CA ALA A 147 18.18 -29.06 8.38
C ALA A 147 17.74 -28.36 7.08
N LEU A 148 16.99 -29.05 6.23
CA LEU A 148 16.43 -28.49 5.01
C LEU A 148 15.40 -27.39 5.32
N SER A 149 14.55 -27.60 6.34
CA SER A 149 13.56 -26.60 6.75
C SER A 149 14.22 -25.29 7.19
N ASP A 150 15.32 -25.34 7.94
CA ASP A 150 16.04 -24.14 8.37
C ASP A 150 16.75 -23.46 7.20
N GLN A 151 17.36 -24.23 6.30
CA GLN A 151 17.97 -23.68 5.08
C GLN A 151 16.94 -22.94 4.19
N LEU A 152 15.75 -23.50 4.03
CA LEU A 152 14.68 -22.88 3.24
C LEU A 152 14.13 -21.61 3.92
N ARG A 153 14.05 -21.59 5.26
CA ARG A 153 13.71 -20.39 6.01
C ARG A 153 14.72 -19.26 5.78
N ASP A 154 16.01 -19.58 5.80
CA ASP A 154 17.07 -18.60 5.57
C ASP A 154 17.01 -18.07 4.12
N GLN A 155 16.72 -18.90 3.13
CA GLN A 155 16.52 -18.45 1.74
C GLN A 155 15.29 -17.55 1.59
N ILE A 156 14.21 -17.77 2.33
CA ILE A 156 13.04 -16.90 2.38
C ILE A 156 13.42 -15.55 3.02
N ALA A 157 14.22 -15.59 4.10
CA ALA A 157 14.69 -14.38 4.78
C ALA A 157 15.60 -13.52 3.89
N GLU A 158 16.48 -14.12 3.10
CA GLU A 158 17.32 -13.43 2.10
C GLU A 158 16.50 -12.71 1.02
N ARG A 159 15.26 -13.18 0.75
CA ARG A 159 14.32 -12.55 -0.19
C ARG A 159 13.44 -11.46 0.45
N GLY A 160 13.72 -11.11 1.71
CA GLY A 160 13.00 -10.04 2.41
C GLY A 160 11.70 -10.48 3.07
N PHE A 161 11.53 -11.77 3.35
CA PHE A 161 10.34 -12.31 4.01
C PHE A 161 10.68 -13.06 5.29
N THR A 162 9.79 -12.99 6.28
CA THR A 162 9.88 -13.79 7.52
C THR A 162 8.79 -14.86 7.51
N VAL A 163 9.15 -16.09 7.86
CA VAL A 163 8.17 -17.18 8.02
C VAL A 163 7.55 -17.12 9.40
N VAL A 164 6.23 -17.12 9.45
CA VAL A 164 5.42 -17.17 10.67
C VAL A 164 4.65 -18.50 10.68
N ASP A 165 4.88 -19.31 11.70
CA ASP A 165 4.14 -20.57 11.88
C ASP A 165 2.82 -20.28 12.62
N THR A 166 1.70 -20.63 12.00
CA THR A 166 0.36 -20.48 12.56
C THR A 166 -0.30 -21.85 12.81
N SER A 167 -1.45 -21.85 13.48
CA SER A 167 -2.23 -23.09 13.69
C SER A 167 -2.81 -23.68 12.38
N GLU A 168 -2.85 -22.88 11.31
CA GLU A 168 -3.38 -23.28 10.01
C GLU A 168 -2.27 -23.61 8.99
N GLY A 169 -0.98 -23.46 9.37
CA GLY A 169 0.19 -23.71 8.51
C GLY A 169 1.23 -22.60 8.59
N SER A 170 2.27 -22.70 7.77
CA SER A 170 3.30 -21.67 7.67
C SER A 170 2.84 -20.54 6.74
N GLN A 171 3.05 -19.32 7.16
CA GLN A 171 2.80 -18.10 6.37
C GLN A 171 4.08 -17.27 6.26
N VAL A 172 4.16 -16.40 5.27
CA VAL A 172 5.28 -15.47 5.15
C VAL A 172 4.78 -14.03 5.20
N GLU A 173 5.53 -13.21 5.89
CA GLU A 173 5.29 -11.76 5.96
C GLU A 173 6.53 -11.03 5.42
N PRO A 174 6.37 -9.87 4.75
CA PRO A 174 7.51 -9.04 4.39
C PRO A 174 8.30 -8.63 5.64
N ASN A 175 9.62 -8.64 5.55
CA ASN A 175 10.47 -8.18 6.65
C ASN A 175 10.12 -6.71 6.97
N LYS A 176 9.76 -6.44 8.21
CA LYS A 176 9.62 -5.07 8.71
C LYS A 176 11.04 -4.52 8.88
N THR A 177 11.48 -3.75 7.88
CA THR A 177 12.71 -2.95 7.97
C THR A 177 12.40 -1.60 8.59
#